data_daa1d370f8464437ab138a272ce54076
#
_entry.id   daa1d370f8464437ab138a272ce54076
#
_cell.length_a   1.000
_cell.length_b   1.000
_cell.length_c   1.000
_cell.angle_alpha   90.00
_cell.angle_beta   90.00
_cell.angle_gamma   90.00
#
_symmetry.space_group_name_H-M   'P 1'
#
loop_
_entity.id
_entity.type
_entity.pdbx_description
1 polymer ?
#
loop_
_entity_poly.entity_id
_entity_poly.type
_entity_poly.pdbx_seq_one_letter_code
_entity_poly.pdbx_strand_id
1 'polypeptide(L)'
;KRYPTMKNRTVSQLLYAQLVDMGGFPVRQPFPTQRVEQIDPFLLLHHADVTAPQHVEPDDAGIGPHPHRGFSPVTFIFKGGVHHRDSRGNDSVIYAGGAQWMNAGLGIIHSERPPHDIHEIGGRQEIIQLWINSPASHKMDQPAYYPLGAGEAPTFVSEDKKVLVRVFSGELLDVKGPIPSPTKVNAATLELKKGGRISIPLPAHHNGFIYLLDGELTVEGFGLVESLYAVL
;
A
#
# COMPACT_ATOMS: atom_id res chain seq x y z
N LYS A 1 -7.95 15.43 27.97
CA LYS A 1 -8.78 14.20 27.87
C LYS A 1 -7.91 13.03 28.29
N ARG A 2 -8.26 12.31 29.39
CA ARG A 2 -7.59 11.05 29.74
C ARG A 2 -8.03 10.02 28.70
N TYR A 3 -7.12 9.58 27.84
CA TYR A 3 -7.34 8.39 27.02
C TYR A 3 -7.47 7.19 27.99
N PRO A 4 -8.42 6.27 27.75
CA PRO A 4 -8.44 5.03 28.51
C PRO A 4 -7.07 4.36 28.36
N THR A 5 -6.60 3.68 29.40
CA THR A 5 -5.35 2.92 29.38
C THR A 5 -5.33 2.03 28.15
N MET A 6 -4.57 2.46 27.11
CA MET A 6 -4.44 1.69 25.87
C MET A 6 -3.65 0.42 26.19
N LYS A 7 -4.23 -0.72 25.87
CA LYS A 7 -3.54 -2.00 25.96
C LYS A 7 -2.75 -2.20 24.66
N ASN A 8 -1.45 -2.44 24.75
CA ASN A 8 -0.65 -2.78 23.59
C ASN A 8 -1.19 -4.05 22.92
N ARG A 9 -1.23 -4.06 21.60
CA ARG A 9 -1.51 -5.26 20.82
C ARG A 9 -0.30 -6.19 20.88
N THR A 10 -0.56 -7.48 20.86
CA THR A 10 0.47 -8.49 20.69
C THR A 10 0.63 -8.83 19.21
N VAL A 11 1.85 -9.11 18.81
CA VAL A 11 2.12 -9.67 17.48
C VAL A 11 1.62 -11.12 17.45
N SER A 12 0.71 -11.41 16.55
CA SER A 12 0.14 -12.75 16.38
C SER A 12 0.96 -13.61 15.41
N GLN A 13 1.52 -13.00 14.37
CA GLN A 13 2.30 -13.68 13.34
C GLN A 13 3.33 -12.76 12.70
N LEU A 14 4.42 -13.36 12.22
CA LEU A 14 5.35 -12.76 11.27
C LEU A 14 5.26 -13.53 9.94
N LEU A 15 5.06 -12.81 8.85
CA LEU A 15 4.95 -13.37 7.51
C LEU A 15 6.09 -12.82 6.64
N TYR A 16 7.04 -13.67 6.30
CA TYR A 16 8.08 -13.31 5.36
C TYR A 16 7.53 -13.23 3.94
N ALA A 17 7.85 -12.17 3.23
CA ALA A 17 7.42 -11.96 1.85
C ALA A 17 8.23 -12.85 0.89
N GLN A 18 7.67 -13.99 0.51
CA GLN A 18 8.26 -14.90 -0.47
C GLN A 18 8.29 -14.26 -1.85
N LEU A 19 9.33 -14.59 -2.63
CA LEU A 19 9.39 -14.20 -4.04
C LEU A 19 8.41 -15.07 -4.84
N VAL A 20 7.54 -14.43 -5.60
CA VAL A 20 6.53 -15.06 -6.46
C VAL A 20 6.68 -14.46 -7.86
N ASP A 21 6.61 -15.30 -8.88
CA ASP A 21 6.58 -14.86 -10.27
C ASP A 21 5.14 -14.69 -10.76
N MET A 22 4.80 -13.49 -11.18
CA MET A 22 3.50 -13.15 -11.76
C MET A 22 3.58 -13.09 -13.30
N GLY A 23 3.94 -14.23 -13.93
CA GLY A 23 4.04 -14.27 -15.40
C GLY A 23 5.20 -13.47 -15.96
N GLY A 24 6.38 -13.55 -15.32
CA GLY A 24 7.59 -12.81 -15.68
C GLY A 24 7.78 -11.50 -14.91
N PHE A 25 6.83 -11.14 -14.04
CA PHE A 25 6.95 -9.98 -13.17
C PHE A 25 7.16 -10.44 -11.70
N PRO A 26 8.39 -10.37 -11.18
CA PRO A 26 8.69 -10.85 -9.84
C PRO A 26 8.15 -9.90 -8.77
N VAL A 27 7.45 -10.44 -7.78
CA VAL A 27 6.95 -9.71 -6.61
C VAL A 27 7.25 -10.47 -5.32
N ARG A 28 7.35 -9.76 -4.21
CA ARG A 28 7.38 -10.35 -2.88
C ARG A 28 5.97 -10.34 -2.29
N GLN A 29 5.53 -11.50 -1.78
CA GLN A 29 4.17 -11.70 -1.28
C GLN A 29 4.21 -12.25 0.15
N PRO A 30 3.89 -11.43 1.17
CA PRO A 30 3.75 -11.91 2.55
C PRO A 30 2.41 -12.61 2.77
N PHE A 31 1.35 -12.20 2.07
CA PHE A 31 0.05 -12.85 2.02
C PHE A 31 -0.65 -12.60 0.66
N PRO A 32 -1.54 -13.50 0.15
CA PRO A 32 -1.91 -14.78 0.77
C PRO A 32 -0.78 -15.82 0.75
N THR A 33 -0.83 -16.74 1.70
CA THR A 33 0.05 -17.91 1.80
C THR A 33 -0.77 -19.15 2.16
N GLN A 34 -0.16 -20.33 2.17
CA GLN A 34 -0.83 -21.55 2.65
C GLN A 34 -1.28 -21.46 4.12
N ARG A 35 -0.67 -20.59 4.92
CA ARG A 35 -0.99 -20.40 6.35
C ARG A 35 -1.95 -19.25 6.61
N VAL A 36 -1.97 -18.26 5.72
CA VAL A 36 -2.79 -17.05 5.86
C VAL A 36 -3.38 -16.74 4.49
N GLU A 37 -4.62 -17.12 4.27
CA GLU A 37 -5.31 -16.86 3.00
C GLU A 37 -5.65 -15.38 2.83
N GLN A 38 -6.00 -14.69 3.92
CA GLN A 38 -6.28 -13.27 3.94
C GLN A 38 -6.20 -12.72 5.37
N ILE A 39 -6.10 -11.41 5.49
CA ILE A 39 -6.20 -10.67 6.75
C ILE A 39 -7.38 -9.72 6.60
N ASP A 40 -8.63 -10.21 6.76
CA ASP A 40 -9.83 -9.43 6.47
C ASP A 40 -9.73 -7.97 6.98
N PRO A 41 -9.92 -6.95 6.12
CA PRO A 41 -10.38 -7.00 4.72
C PRO A 41 -9.25 -7.09 3.67
N PHE A 42 -8.01 -7.33 4.05
CA PHE A 42 -6.85 -7.35 3.15
C PHE A 42 -6.69 -8.72 2.49
N LEU A 43 -6.80 -8.75 1.15
CA LEU A 43 -6.80 -9.97 0.35
C LEU A 43 -5.40 -10.38 -0.12
N LEU A 44 -4.57 -9.39 -0.42
CA LEU A 44 -3.26 -9.60 -1.02
C LEU A 44 -2.36 -8.39 -0.75
N LEU A 45 -1.08 -8.65 -0.52
CA LEU A 45 -0.01 -7.65 -0.60
C LEU A 45 1.08 -8.14 -1.54
N HIS A 46 1.39 -7.35 -2.56
CA HIS A 46 2.55 -7.52 -3.42
C HIS A 46 3.51 -6.34 -3.24
N HIS A 47 4.78 -6.63 -3.07
CA HIS A 47 5.87 -5.67 -3.09
C HIS A 47 6.70 -5.93 -4.35
N ALA A 48 6.63 -5.01 -5.30
CA ALA A 48 7.48 -5.00 -6.48
C ALA A 48 8.62 -4.01 -6.29
N ASP A 49 9.83 -4.48 -6.57
CA ASP A 49 11.05 -3.67 -6.59
C ASP A 49 11.83 -4.05 -7.84
N VAL A 50 11.59 -3.29 -8.90
CA VAL A 50 12.06 -3.61 -10.24
C VAL A 50 12.71 -2.42 -10.90
N THR A 51 13.55 -2.69 -11.91
CA THR A 51 14.08 -1.67 -12.81
C THR A 51 13.24 -1.65 -14.09
N ALA A 52 12.87 -0.47 -14.55
CA ALA A 52 12.11 -0.31 -15.78
C ALA A 52 12.90 -0.90 -16.98
N PRO A 53 12.32 -1.84 -17.75
CA PRO A 53 13.03 -2.56 -18.81
C PRO A 53 13.19 -1.67 -20.05
N GLN A 54 14.42 -1.22 -20.34
CA GLN A 54 14.71 -0.36 -21.49
C GLN A 54 14.70 -1.08 -22.86
N HIS A 55 14.61 -2.42 -22.86
CA HIS A 55 14.63 -3.24 -24.08
C HIS A 55 13.25 -3.49 -24.70
N VAL A 56 12.19 -2.97 -24.07
CA VAL A 56 10.81 -3.01 -24.57
C VAL A 56 10.28 -1.59 -24.69
N GLU A 57 9.26 -1.39 -25.53
CA GLU A 57 8.62 -0.08 -25.64
C GLU A 57 7.92 0.29 -24.31
N PRO A 58 7.81 1.59 -23.97
CA PRO A 58 7.17 2.03 -22.73
C PRO A 58 5.76 1.46 -22.54
N ASP A 59 5.00 1.36 -23.63
CA ASP A 59 3.64 0.81 -23.62
C ASP A 59 3.58 -0.71 -23.46
N ASP A 60 4.71 -1.41 -23.54
CA ASP A 60 4.82 -2.85 -23.31
C ASP A 60 5.48 -3.19 -21.96
N ALA A 61 6.05 -2.18 -21.29
CA ALA A 61 6.64 -2.34 -19.96
C ALA A 61 5.56 -2.38 -18.86
N GLY A 62 5.87 -3.02 -17.72
CA GLY A 62 4.97 -3.10 -16.57
C GLY A 62 3.80 -4.07 -16.77
N ILE A 63 2.66 -3.75 -16.18
CA ILE A 63 1.47 -4.60 -16.22
C ILE A 63 0.47 -4.04 -17.22
N GLY A 64 0.21 -4.83 -18.26
CA GLY A 64 -0.76 -4.50 -19.32
C GLY A 64 -2.21 -4.47 -18.83
N PRO A 65 -3.17 -4.20 -19.74
CA PRO A 65 -4.58 -4.12 -19.39
C PRO A 65 -5.10 -5.41 -18.74
N HIS A 66 -5.68 -5.29 -17.56
CA HIS A 66 -6.26 -6.39 -16.80
C HIS A 66 -7.45 -5.92 -15.97
N PRO A 67 -8.43 -6.81 -15.65
CA PRO A 67 -9.64 -6.43 -14.96
C PRO A 67 -9.55 -6.60 -13.44
N HIS A 68 -10.28 -5.73 -12.70
CA HIS A 68 -10.61 -5.91 -11.29
C HIS A 68 -12.10 -5.72 -11.05
N ARG A 69 -12.65 -6.40 -10.03
CA ARG A 69 -14.07 -6.30 -9.66
C ARG A 69 -14.29 -6.65 -8.19
N GLY A 70 -15.09 -5.83 -7.48
CA GLY A 70 -15.59 -6.12 -6.14
C GLY A 70 -14.59 -5.95 -5.00
N PHE A 71 -13.46 -5.28 -5.25
CA PHE A 71 -12.44 -4.91 -4.26
C PHE A 71 -11.68 -3.66 -4.72
N SER A 72 -10.80 -3.16 -3.89
CA SER A 72 -9.99 -1.97 -4.19
C SER A 72 -8.52 -2.33 -4.22
N PRO A 73 -7.88 -2.39 -5.42
CA PRO A 73 -6.43 -2.35 -5.51
C PRO A 73 -5.92 -0.95 -5.18
N VAL A 74 -4.91 -0.91 -4.32
CA VAL A 74 -4.23 0.30 -3.87
C VAL A 74 -2.75 0.14 -4.12
N THR A 75 -2.14 1.11 -4.81
CA THR A 75 -0.70 1.11 -5.09
C THR A 75 -0.04 2.26 -4.33
N PHE A 76 0.80 1.94 -3.33
CA PHE A 76 1.67 2.89 -2.65
C PHE A 76 3.01 2.92 -3.36
N ILE A 77 3.53 4.11 -3.64
CA ILE A 77 4.73 4.30 -4.47
C ILE A 77 5.87 4.81 -3.58
N PHE A 78 6.95 4.06 -3.49
CA PHE A 78 8.11 4.38 -2.66
C PHE A 78 9.31 4.86 -3.49
N LYS A 79 9.48 4.35 -4.73
CA LYS A 79 10.50 4.82 -5.68
C LYS A 79 9.93 4.83 -7.09
N GLY A 80 10.43 5.75 -7.91
CA GLY A 80 9.97 5.94 -9.27
C GLY A 80 8.54 6.46 -9.33
N GLY A 81 7.74 5.87 -10.18
CA GLY A 81 6.35 6.27 -10.39
C GLY A 81 5.53 5.16 -11.02
N VAL A 82 4.22 5.35 -11.11
CA VAL A 82 3.29 4.48 -11.82
C VAL A 82 2.38 5.31 -12.72
N HIS A 83 2.34 4.96 -14.00
CA HIS A 83 1.40 5.49 -14.97
C HIS A 83 0.18 4.57 -15.04
N HIS A 84 -0.95 5.06 -14.57
CA HIS A 84 -2.24 4.39 -14.59
C HIS A 84 -3.07 4.87 -15.77
N ARG A 85 -3.66 3.93 -16.51
CA ARG A 85 -4.72 4.18 -17.48
C ARG A 85 -5.84 3.18 -17.27
N ASP A 86 -7.11 3.63 -17.42
CA ASP A 86 -8.23 2.73 -17.22
C ASP A 86 -9.36 2.90 -18.24
N SER A 87 -10.30 1.92 -18.23
CA SER A 87 -11.45 1.87 -19.13
C SER A 87 -12.49 2.95 -18.92
N ARG A 88 -12.32 3.81 -17.91
CA ARG A 88 -13.20 4.96 -17.65
C ARG A 88 -12.57 6.28 -18.09
N GLY A 89 -11.40 6.22 -18.72
CA GLY A 89 -10.70 7.38 -19.27
C GLY A 89 -9.78 8.09 -18.29
N ASN A 90 -9.51 7.49 -17.10
CA ASN A 90 -8.47 8.03 -16.25
C ASN A 90 -7.11 7.74 -16.86
N ASP A 91 -6.23 8.74 -16.85
CA ASP A 91 -4.85 8.70 -17.30
C ASP A 91 -4.03 9.60 -16.38
N SER A 92 -3.17 9.02 -15.56
CA SER A 92 -2.40 9.78 -14.58
C SER A 92 -1.09 9.12 -14.19
N VAL A 93 -0.10 9.93 -13.84
CA VAL A 93 1.19 9.49 -13.31
C VAL A 93 1.32 9.95 -11.87
N ILE A 94 1.59 9.02 -10.96
CA ILE A 94 1.89 9.31 -9.56
C ILE A 94 3.30 8.83 -9.25
N TYR A 95 4.08 9.69 -8.58
CA TYR A 95 5.46 9.43 -8.19
C TYR A 95 5.60 9.04 -6.72
N ALA A 96 6.83 8.71 -6.33
CA ALA A 96 7.20 8.29 -4.98
C ALA A 96 6.65 9.22 -3.88
N GLY A 97 6.16 8.61 -2.80
CA GLY A 97 5.47 9.26 -1.70
C GLY A 97 3.97 9.45 -1.90
N GLY A 98 3.46 9.18 -3.11
CA GLY A 98 2.03 9.18 -3.43
C GLY A 98 1.41 7.78 -3.41
N ALA A 99 0.11 7.72 -3.75
CA ALA A 99 -0.64 6.49 -3.91
C ALA A 99 -1.69 6.61 -5.02
N GLN A 100 -2.04 5.46 -5.58
CA GLN A 100 -3.18 5.29 -6.48
C GLN A 100 -4.17 4.37 -5.81
N TRP A 101 -5.43 4.78 -5.71
CA TRP A 101 -6.50 4.01 -5.08
C TRP A 101 -7.65 3.84 -6.07
N MET A 102 -7.96 2.61 -6.41
CA MET A 102 -9.03 2.29 -7.35
C MET A 102 -10.09 1.45 -6.66
N ASN A 103 -11.29 2.00 -6.48
CA ASN A 103 -12.45 1.21 -6.07
C ASN A 103 -13.02 0.56 -7.34
N ALA A 104 -12.76 -0.74 -7.55
CA ALA A 104 -13.11 -1.40 -8.80
C ALA A 104 -14.62 -1.64 -8.96
N GLY A 105 -15.37 -1.72 -7.85
CA GLY A 105 -16.83 -1.84 -7.89
C GLY A 105 -17.32 -2.92 -8.85
N LEU A 106 -18.25 -2.58 -9.74
CA LEU A 106 -18.83 -3.50 -10.71
C LEU A 106 -17.87 -4.00 -11.81
N GLY A 107 -16.69 -3.37 -11.91
CA GLY A 107 -15.62 -3.80 -12.81
C GLY A 107 -14.95 -2.64 -13.53
N ILE A 108 -13.65 -2.72 -13.66
CA ILE A 108 -12.79 -1.77 -14.38
C ILE A 108 -11.59 -2.52 -14.96
N ILE A 109 -11.15 -2.13 -16.15
CA ILE A 109 -9.93 -2.62 -16.76
C ILE A 109 -8.90 -1.50 -16.65
N HIS A 110 -7.69 -1.81 -16.16
CA HIS A 110 -6.61 -0.84 -16.07
C HIS A 110 -5.26 -1.44 -16.44
N SER A 111 -4.28 -0.57 -16.64
CA SER A 111 -2.86 -0.90 -16.80
C SER A 111 -2.03 -0.06 -15.84
N GLU A 112 -0.91 -0.61 -15.38
CA GLU A 112 0.08 0.03 -14.51
C GLU A 112 1.46 -0.11 -15.13
N ARG A 113 2.02 1.01 -15.58
CA ARG A 113 3.26 1.04 -16.35
C ARG A 113 4.28 1.97 -15.68
N PRO A 114 5.60 1.81 -15.96
CA PRO A 114 6.55 2.85 -15.62
C PRO A 114 6.20 4.14 -16.36
N PRO A 115 6.30 5.32 -15.71
CA PRO A 115 6.26 6.60 -16.42
C PRO A 115 7.37 6.68 -17.48
N HIS A 116 7.16 7.43 -18.56
CA HIS A 116 8.11 7.55 -19.66
C HIS A 116 9.50 8.00 -19.19
N ASP A 117 9.59 9.01 -18.35
CA ASP A 117 10.85 9.51 -17.79
C ASP A 117 11.60 8.46 -16.97
N ILE A 118 10.88 7.64 -16.18
CA ILE A 118 11.46 6.52 -15.43
C ILE A 118 11.91 5.40 -16.38
N HIS A 119 11.13 5.12 -17.42
CA HIS A 119 11.45 4.11 -18.41
C HIS A 119 12.71 4.49 -19.22
N GLU A 120 12.82 5.73 -19.69
CA GLU A 120 13.93 6.24 -20.49
C GLU A 120 15.30 6.05 -19.82
N ILE A 121 15.36 6.25 -18.51
CA ILE A 121 16.61 6.11 -17.73
C ILE A 121 16.83 4.71 -17.17
N GLY A 122 15.91 3.76 -17.38
CA GLY A 122 15.94 2.46 -16.70
C GLY A 122 15.83 2.62 -15.18
N GLY A 123 14.95 3.53 -14.73
CA GLY A 123 14.82 3.89 -13.34
C GLY A 123 14.18 2.79 -12.49
N ARG A 124 14.50 2.80 -11.19
CA ARG A 124 13.93 1.86 -10.22
C ARG A 124 12.50 2.24 -9.86
N GLN A 125 11.63 1.24 -9.81
CA GLN A 125 10.28 1.34 -9.28
C GLN A 125 10.16 0.45 -8.05
N GLU A 126 9.71 1.01 -6.93
CA GLU A 126 9.42 0.27 -5.71
C GLU A 126 8.02 0.63 -5.24
N ILE A 127 7.12 -0.34 -5.31
CA ILE A 127 5.70 -0.18 -5.02
C ILE A 127 5.17 -1.29 -4.12
N ILE A 128 4.17 -0.96 -3.32
CA ILE A 128 3.32 -1.94 -2.63
C ILE A 128 1.94 -1.88 -3.27
N GLN A 129 1.46 -3.01 -3.78
CA GLN A 129 0.06 -3.17 -4.15
C GLN A 129 -0.67 -3.95 -3.07
N LEU A 130 -1.72 -3.34 -2.53
CA LEU A 130 -2.59 -3.90 -1.50
C LEU A 130 -4.01 -4.03 -2.04
N TRP A 131 -4.60 -5.22 -1.94
CA TRP A 131 -6.00 -5.43 -2.30
C TRP A 131 -6.88 -5.42 -1.07
N ILE A 132 -7.87 -4.52 -1.06
CA ILE A 132 -8.81 -4.34 0.05
C ILE A 132 -10.19 -4.79 -0.41
N ASN A 133 -10.73 -5.82 0.22
CA ASN A 133 -12.06 -6.36 -0.10
C ASN A 133 -13.14 -5.30 0.15
N SER A 134 -14.09 -5.20 -0.77
CA SER A 134 -15.27 -4.34 -0.57
C SER A 134 -16.38 -5.10 0.13
N PRO A 135 -17.16 -4.45 1.02
CA PRO A 135 -18.37 -5.04 1.58
C PRO A 135 -19.34 -5.46 0.48
N ALA A 136 -20.15 -6.48 0.73
CA ALA A 136 -21.10 -7.00 -0.26
C ALA A 136 -22.01 -5.92 -0.86
N SER A 137 -22.43 -4.95 -0.04
CA SER A 137 -23.27 -3.81 -0.45
C SER A 137 -22.58 -2.85 -1.43
N HIS A 138 -21.25 -2.88 -1.51
CA HIS A 138 -20.41 -1.98 -2.33
C HIS A 138 -19.71 -2.68 -3.50
N LYS A 139 -19.84 -4.00 -3.62
CA LYS A 139 -19.15 -4.75 -4.69
C LYS A 139 -19.61 -4.40 -6.11
N MET A 140 -20.80 -3.81 -6.23
CA MET A 140 -21.39 -3.41 -7.51
C MET A 140 -21.54 -1.89 -7.66
N ASP A 141 -20.85 -1.11 -6.82
CA ASP A 141 -20.79 0.35 -6.97
C ASP A 141 -20.11 0.75 -8.29
N GLN A 142 -20.38 1.96 -8.75
CA GLN A 142 -19.65 2.50 -9.90
C GLN A 142 -18.15 2.60 -9.55
N PRO A 143 -17.26 2.18 -10.45
CA PRO A 143 -15.83 2.31 -10.21
C PRO A 143 -15.41 3.75 -10.02
N ALA A 144 -14.43 3.97 -9.12
CA ALA A 144 -13.84 5.26 -8.84
C ALA A 144 -12.32 5.14 -8.69
N TYR A 145 -11.61 6.18 -9.13
CA TYR A 145 -10.16 6.23 -9.07
C TYR A 145 -9.71 7.51 -8.37
N TYR A 146 -8.78 7.38 -7.45
CA TYR A 146 -8.25 8.46 -6.60
C TYR A 146 -6.72 8.48 -6.69
N PRO A 147 -6.15 9.26 -7.62
CA PRO A 147 -4.72 9.58 -7.60
C PRO A 147 -4.42 10.55 -6.47
N LEU A 148 -3.36 10.31 -5.71
CA LEU A 148 -2.91 11.20 -4.64
C LEU A 148 -1.39 11.35 -4.68
N GLY A 149 -0.91 12.54 -5.00
CA GLY A 149 0.50 12.87 -5.03
C GLY A 149 1.11 12.97 -3.62
N ALA A 150 2.43 12.88 -3.53
CA ALA A 150 3.16 12.92 -2.26
C ALA A 150 2.87 14.17 -1.40
N GLY A 151 2.70 15.34 -2.05
CA GLY A 151 2.40 16.60 -1.38
C GLY A 151 0.93 16.78 -0.97
N GLU A 152 0.05 15.87 -1.40
CA GLU A 152 -1.39 15.96 -1.17
C GLU A 152 -1.84 15.05 0.00
N ALA A 153 -1.03 14.06 0.36
CA ALA A 153 -1.33 13.18 1.49
C ALA A 153 -1.09 13.93 2.82
N PRO A 154 -2.12 14.09 3.67
CA PRO A 154 -1.97 14.69 4.99
C PRO A 154 -0.98 13.90 5.84
N THR A 155 -0.19 14.61 6.66
CA THR A 155 0.93 14.02 7.40
C THR A 155 0.85 14.32 8.88
N PHE A 156 1.29 13.33 9.68
CA PHE A 156 1.73 13.52 11.05
C PHE A 156 3.27 13.52 11.08
N VAL A 157 3.86 14.46 11.82
CA VAL A 157 5.30 14.49 12.08
C VAL A 157 5.51 14.54 13.60
N SER A 158 6.35 13.62 14.12
CA SER A 158 6.68 13.64 15.56
C SER A 158 7.46 14.91 15.94
N GLU A 159 7.38 15.33 17.21
CA GLU A 159 8.05 16.54 17.72
C GLU A 159 9.56 16.52 17.46
N ASP A 160 10.18 15.35 17.60
CA ASP A 160 11.63 15.15 17.32
C ASP A 160 11.97 15.00 15.81
N LYS A 161 10.97 15.09 14.94
CA LYS A 161 11.07 14.98 13.47
C LYS A 161 11.70 13.66 12.99
N LYS A 162 11.59 12.61 13.79
CA LYS A 162 12.10 11.28 13.45
C LYS A 162 11.05 10.35 12.87
N VAL A 163 9.78 10.69 12.99
CA VAL A 163 8.67 9.90 12.46
C VAL A 163 7.82 10.79 11.55
N LEU A 164 7.59 10.31 10.35
CA LEU A 164 6.65 10.89 9.39
C LEU A 164 5.64 9.81 9.02
N VAL A 165 4.35 10.13 9.17
CA VAL A 165 3.23 9.29 8.76
C VAL A 165 2.41 10.02 7.70
N ARG A 166 2.25 9.44 6.51
CA ARG A 166 1.32 9.94 5.48
C ARG A 166 0.06 9.10 5.53
N VAL A 167 -1.08 9.76 5.74
CA VAL A 167 -2.38 9.08 5.86
C VAL A 167 -3.15 9.23 4.55
N PHE A 168 -3.44 8.11 3.90
CA PHE A 168 -4.14 8.08 2.62
C PHE A 168 -5.65 7.88 2.78
N SER A 169 -6.08 7.01 3.70
CA SER A 169 -7.49 6.76 3.98
C SER A 169 -7.71 6.48 5.46
N GLY A 170 -8.91 6.78 5.96
CA GLY A 170 -9.24 6.66 7.37
C GLY A 170 -8.66 7.79 8.22
N GLU A 171 -8.41 7.52 9.51
CA GLU A 171 -7.88 8.50 10.46
C GLU A 171 -6.86 7.86 11.39
N LEU A 172 -5.65 8.41 11.44
CA LEU A 172 -4.56 8.00 12.31
C LEU A 172 -3.90 9.23 12.93
N LEU A 173 -3.62 9.21 14.23
CA LEU A 173 -2.89 10.29 14.92
C LEU A 173 -3.52 11.67 14.72
N ASP A 174 -4.86 11.73 14.76
CA ASP A 174 -5.67 12.93 14.49
C ASP A 174 -5.50 13.52 13.07
N VAL A 175 -4.94 12.73 12.14
CA VAL A 175 -4.81 13.06 10.73
C VAL A 175 -5.78 12.23 9.91
N LYS A 176 -6.61 12.89 9.08
CA LYS A 176 -7.61 12.24 8.24
C LYS A 176 -7.12 12.14 6.79
N GLY A 177 -7.06 10.93 6.27
CA GLY A 177 -6.75 10.67 4.86
C GLY A 177 -7.91 11.09 3.94
N PRO A 178 -7.61 11.65 2.76
CA PRO A 178 -8.64 12.20 1.86
C PRO A 178 -9.36 11.13 1.02
N ILE A 179 -8.78 9.94 0.86
CA ILE A 179 -9.32 8.91 -0.04
C ILE A 179 -10.51 8.20 0.63
N PRO A 180 -11.71 8.27 0.04
CA PRO A 180 -12.85 7.50 0.52
C PRO A 180 -12.71 6.03 0.15
N SER A 181 -12.87 5.15 1.13
CA SER A 181 -12.89 3.71 0.91
C SER A 181 -14.26 3.14 1.26
N PRO A 182 -14.84 2.23 0.44
CA PRO A 182 -16.07 1.53 0.80
C PRO A 182 -15.88 0.64 2.04
N THR A 183 -14.68 0.20 2.31
CA THR A 183 -14.29 -0.53 3.52
C THR A 183 -13.64 0.42 4.51
N LYS A 184 -14.10 0.41 5.77
CA LYS A 184 -13.50 1.23 6.83
C LYS A 184 -12.10 0.73 7.18
N VAL A 185 -11.09 1.35 6.59
CA VAL A 185 -9.67 1.05 6.81
C VAL A 185 -8.90 2.31 7.15
N ASN A 186 -7.82 2.14 7.89
CA ASN A 186 -6.79 3.15 8.05
C ASN A 186 -5.58 2.71 7.24
N ALA A 187 -5.17 3.53 6.27
CA ALA A 187 -4.06 3.22 5.38
C ALA A 187 -3.05 4.36 5.38
N ALA A 188 -1.80 4.03 5.69
CA ALA A 188 -0.73 5.00 5.81
C ALA A 188 0.63 4.40 5.44
N THR A 189 1.56 5.25 5.05
CA THR A 189 2.99 4.92 4.99
C THR A 189 3.74 5.63 6.12
N LEU A 190 4.77 4.97 6.65
CA LEU A 190 5.57 5.45 7.76
C LEU A 190 7.04 5.51 7.37
N GLU A 191 7.69 6.62 7.71
CA GLU A 191 9.14 6.78 7.63
C GLU A 191 9.68 7.05 9.03
N LEU A 192 10.58 6.18 9.51
CA LEU A 192 11.20 6.30 10.81
C LEU A 192 12.71 6.46 10.65
N LYS A 193 13.26 7.53 11.20
CA LYS A 193 14.71 7.71 11.34
C LYS A 193 15.19 6.93 12.57
N LYS A 194 16.48 6.65 12.62
CA LYS A 194 17.11 5.96 13.77
C LYS A 194 16.69 6.59 15.11
N GLY A 195 16.16 5.76 16.00
CA GLY A 195 15.66 6.16 17.31
C GLY A 195 14.30 6.85 17.32
N GLY A 196 13.61 6.95 16.17
CA GLY A 196 12.20 7.37 16.09
C GLY A 196 11.30 6.35 16.79
N ARG A 197 10.27 6.84 17.48
CA ARG A 197 9.28 6.01 18.19
C ARG A 197 7.89 6.56 17.99
N ILE A 198 6.91 5.67 17.86
CA ILE A 198 5.52 6.05 17.71
C ILE A 198 4.60 4.98 18.29
N SER A 199 3.53 5.41 18.92
CA SER A 199 2.40 4.55 19.29
C SER A 199 1.20 4.94 18.42
N ILE A 200 0.66 3.99 17.67
CA ILE A 200 -0.48 4.21 16.77
C ILE A 200 -1.72 3.61 17.40
N PRO A 201 -2.71 4.42 17.81
CA PRO A 201 -3.97 3.91 18.32
C PRO A 201 -4.77 3.23 17.21
N LEU A 202 -5.19 2.00 17.44
CA LEU A 202 -6.03 1.23 16.52
C LEU A 202 -7.31 0.77 17.21
N PRO A 203 -8.46 0.77 16.53
CA PRO A 203 -9.69 0.21 17.08
C PRO A 203 -9.51 -1.27 17.46
N ALA A 204 -10.02 -1.68 18.62
CA ALA A 204 -9.78 -3.02 19.14
C ALA A 204 -10.27 -4.16 18.24
N HIS A 205 -11.31 -3.88 17.43
CA HIS A 205 -11.93 -4.85 16.52
C HIS A 205 -11.36 -4.82 15.09
N HIS A 206 -10.37 -3.96 14.80
CA HIS A 206 -9.71 -3.97 13.50
C HIS A 206 -8.60 -5.02 13.45
N ASN A 207 -8.54 -5.78 12.37
CA ASN A 207 -7.32 -6.45 11.97
C ASN A 207 -6.33 -5.41 11.44
N GLY A 208 -5.05 -5.70 11.52
CA GLY A 208 -4.03 -4.79 11.03
C GLY A 208 -2.70 -5.48 10.87
N PHE A 209 -1.87 -4.90 10.05
CA PHE A 209 -0.49 -5.33 9.88
C PHE A 209 0.41 -4.12 9.61
N ILE A 210 1.70 -4.31 9.85
CA ILE A 210 2.77 -3.43 9.39
C ILE A 210 3.64 -4.26 8.46
N TYR A 211 3.89 -3.78 7.24
CA TYR A 211 4.87 -4.37 6.35
C TYR A 211 6.13 -3.52 6.35
N LEU A 212 7.26 -4.12 6.76
CA LEU A 212 8.53 -3.42 6.80
C LEU A 212 9.24 -3.54 5.44
N LEU A 213 9.26 -2.43 4.72
CA LEU A 213 9.84 -2.36 3.39
C LEU A 213 11.37 -2.39 3.43
N ASP A 214 11.96 -1.58 4.31
CA ASP A 214 13.40 -1.39 4.43
C ASP A 214 13.79 -1.14 5.90
N GLY A 215 15.01 -1.55 6.27
CA GLY A 215 15.59 -1.34 7.58
C GLY A 215 15.15 -2.35 8.65
N GLU A 216 15.20 -1.89 9.89
CA GLU A 216 14.87 -2.68 11.08
C GLU A 216 13.91 -1.92 11.98
N LEU A 217 12.95 -2.62 12.57
CA LEU A 217 11.95 -2.06 13.47
C LEU A 217 11.87 -2.89 14.75
N THR A 218 11.98 -2.26 15.91
CA THR A 218 11.64 -2.91 17.18
C THR A 218 10.16 -2.69 17.49
N VAL A 219 9.40 -3.78 17.58
CA VAL A 219 8.01 -3.78 18.01
C VAL A 219 7.96 -4.04 19.51
N GLU A 220 7.36 -3.10 20.26
CA GLU A 220 7.26 -3.21 21.72
C GLU A 220 6.51 -4.47 22.13
N GLY A 221 7.07 -5.21 23.09
CA GLY A 221 6.53 -6.48 23.57
C GLY A 221 6.77 -7.70 22.65
N PHE A 222 7.43 -7.51 21.50
CA PHE A 222 7.76 -8.59 20.57
C PHE A 222 9.26 -8.71 20.28
N GLY A 223 9.91 -7.63 19.87
CA GLY A 223 11.33 -7.62 19.53
C GLY A 223 11.64 -7.02 18.15
N LEU A 224 12.82 -7.36 17.63
CA LEU A 224 13.32 -6.86 16.36
C LEU A 224 12.63 -7.55 15.17
N VAL A 225 12.26 -6.75 14.20
CA VAL A 225 11.73 -7.18 12.89
C VAL A 225 12.60 -6.60 11.80
N GLU A 226 13.00 -7.41 10.87
CA GLU A 226 13.79 -7.03 9.68
C GLU A 226 12.87 -6.71 8.50
N SER A 227 13.43 -6.11 7.46
CA SER A 227 12.73 -5.84 6.21
C SER A 227 12.14 -7.10 5.57
N LEU A 228 11.10 -6.91 4.76
CA LEU A 228 10.34 -7.95 4.04
C LEU A 228 9.46 -8.83 4.94
N TYR A 229 9.19 -8.41 6.17
CA TYR A 229 8.21 -9.07 7.02
C TYR A 229 6.93 -8.23 7.18
N ALA A 230 5.78 -8.91 7.13
CA ALA A 230 4.53 -8.38 7.64
C ALA A 230 4.33 -8.84 9.09
N VAL A 231 4.04 -7.89 9.96
CA VAL A 231 3.78 -8.07 11.40
C VAL A 231 2.28 -7.93 11.61
N LEU A 232 1.63 -8.99 12.06
CA LEU A 232 0.19 -9.06 12.32
C LEU A 232 -0.10 -9.02 13.81
#